data_b9c19edf418681f09933aabcba04a262
#
_entry.id   b9c19edf418681f09933aabcba04a262
#
_cell.length_a   1.000
_cell.length_b   1.000
_cell.length_c   1.000
_cell.angle_alpha   90.00
_cell.angle_beta   90.00
_cell.angle_gamma   90.00
#
_symmetry.space_group_name_H-M   'P 1'
#
loop_
_entity.id
_entity.type
_entity.pdbx_description
1 polymer ?
#
loop_
_entity_poly.entity_id
_entity_poly.type
_entity_poly.pdbx_seq_one_letter_code
_entity_poly.pdbx_strand_id
1 'polypeptide(L)'
;MKSPTRALVPALALGLVIATVGAAPSGATSWVVTLQSNSAGEGQAQALPAAPAGVAAACNSPTTSKTINVAWNTVAHATTYSVYDSTTSSTGTYSLAAGGVTTNAWTSGTLSKGNYWFEVTASIGSSWASTMSSASGESTINAKNPFCVQP
;
A
#
# COMPACT_ATOMS: atom_id res chain seq x y z
N MET A 1 56.01 -23.13 39.42
CA MET A 1 54.89 -23.88 38.85
C MET A 1 53.77 -22.91 38.67
N LYS A 2 53.47 -22.55 37.41
CA LYS A 2 52.36 -21.64 37.05
C LYS A 2 51.14 -22.45 36.55
N SER A 3 50.03 -22.38 37.27
CA SER A 3 48.77 -23.01 36.85
C SER A 3 48.15 -22.27 35.61
N PRO A 4 47.65 -22.99 34.64
CA PRO A 4 46.96 -22.36 33.51
C PRO A 4 45.52 -22.01 33.90
N THR A 5 45.17 -20.75 33.71
CA THR A 5 43.80 -20.23 33.84
C THR A 5 42.94 -20.77 32.68
N ARG A 6 41.93 -21.57 32.98
CA ARG A 6 40.95 -22.02 32.00
C ARG A 6 39.98 -20.87 31.71
N ALA A 7 39.94 -20.42 30.46
CA ALA A 7 38.92 -19.52 29.98
C ALA A 7 37.59 -20.28 29.84
N LEU A 8 36.56 -19.82 30.56
CA LEU A 8 35.19 -20.25 30.34
C LEU A 8 34.69 -19.67 28.98
N VAL A 9 34.37 -20.55 28.05
CA VAL A 9 33.67 -20.21 26.84
C VAL A 9 32.17 -20.07 27.20
N PRO A 10 31.49 -18.93 26.97
CA PRO A 10 30.07 -18.84 27.20
C PRO A 10 29.32 -19.72 26.20
N ALA A 11 28.49 -20.62 26.71
CA ALA A 11 27.56 -21.41 25.89
C ALA A 11 26.57 -20.47 25.19
N LEU A 12 26.57 -20.49 23.87
CA LEU A 12 25.50 -19.87 23.07
C LEU A 12 24.21 -20.64 23.36
N ALA A 13 23.30 -20.04 24.11
CA ALA A 13 21.96 -20.54 24.25
C ALA A 13 21.18 -20.25 22.92
N LEU A 14 20.92 -21.30 22.16
CA LEU A 14 20.10 -21.27 20.99
C LEU A 14 18.64 -21.04 21.45
N GLY A 15 18.16 -19.80 21.37
CA GLY A 15 16.77 -19.46 21.74
C GLY A 15 15.77 -20.07 20.76
N LEU A 16 14.87 -20.91 21.27
CA LEU A 16 13.75 -21.45 20.51
C LEU A 16 12.76 -20.30 20.18
N VAL A 17 12.57 -19.99 18.91
CA VAL A 17 11.54 -19.06 18.44
C VAL A 17 10.22 -19.81 18.41
N ILE A 18 9.31 -19.51 19.33
CA ILE A 18 7.94 -20.02 19.29
C ILE A 18 7.09 -18.93 18.64
N ALA A 19 6.70 -19.13 17.37
CA ALA A 19 5.70 -18.30 16.71
C ALA A 19 4.31 -18.81 17.11
N THR A 20 3.59 -18.07 17.94
CA THR A 20 2.16 -18.34 18.21
C THR A 20 1.31 -17.57 17.22
N VAL A 21 0.59 -18.28 16.35
CA VAL A 21 -0.41 -17.73 15.45
C VAL A 21 -1.70 -17.62 16.23
N GLY A 22 -2.05 -16.44 16.70
CA GLY A 22 -3.37 -16.15 17.27
C GLY A 22 -4.35 -15.86 16.14
N ALA A 23 -5.52 -16.53 16.16
CA ALA A 23 -6.62 -16.19 15.26
C ALA A 23 -7.17 -14.80 15.62
N ALA A 24 -6.98 -13.83 14.72
CA ALA A 24 -7.57 -12.51 14.84
C ALA A 24 -9.02 -12.53 14.32
N PRO A 25 -9.93 -11.72 14.92
CA PRO A 25 -11.26 -11.54 14.36
C PRO A 25 -11.17 -10.92 12.96
N SER A 26 -12.06 -11.35 12.08
CA SER A 26 -12.11 -11.05 10.65
C SER A 26 -11.72 -9.61 10.29
N GLY A 27 -10.61 -9.45 9.58
CA GLY A 27 -10.25 -8.21 8.89
C GLY A 27 -8.84 -7.67 9.10
N ALA A 28 -8.06 -8.14 10.08
CA ALA A 28 -6.69 -7.69 10.28
C ALA A 28 -5.77 -8.88 10.51
N THR A 29 -4.96 -9.25 9.54
CA THR A 29 -3.85 -10.17 9.73
C THR A 29 -2.68 -9.39 10.33
N SER A 30 -2.61 -9.32 11.66
CA SER A 30 -1.43 -8.84 12.35
C SER A 30 -0.55 -10.05 12.72
N TRP A 31 0.68 -10.06 12.24
CA TRP A 31 1.69 -11.00 12.68
C TRP A 31 2.45 -10.36 13.83
N VAL A 32 2.35 -10.92 15.02
CA VAL A 32 3.18 -10.51 16.16
C VAL A 32 4.32 -11.48 16.25
N VAL A 33 5.53 -11.06 15.90
CA VAL A 33 6.76 -11.80 16.17
C VAL A 33 7.35 -11.25 17.47
N THR A 34 7.20 -11.97 18.55
CA THR A 34 7.90 -11.63 19.81
C THR A 34 9.28 -12.28 19.78
N LEU A 35 10.30 -11.47 19.53
CA LEU A 35 11.68 -11.92 19.69
C LEU A 35 12.05 -11.73 21.17
N GLN A 36 12.14 -12.83 21.93
CA GLN A 36 12.79 -12.79 23.24
C GLN A 36 14.30 -12.85 23.02
N SER A 37 14.96 -11.71 23.09
CA SER A 37 16.39 -11.65 23.25
C SER A 37 16.70 -11.07 24.63
N ASN A 38 17.55 -11.76 25.36
CA ASN A 38 18.07 -11.31 26.65
C ASN A 38 19.21 -10.30 26.50
N SER A 39 19.34 -9.62 25.38
CA SER A 39 20.19 -8.45 25.23
C SER A 39 19.75 -7.57 24.06
N ALA A 40 19.20 -6.42 24.39
CA ALA A 40 19.18 -5.17 23.65
C ALA A 40 18.87 -5.27 22.12
N GLY A 41 17.63 -5.48 21.81
CA GLY A 41 17.14 -5.35 20.44
C GLY A 41 15.64 -5.65 20.40
N GLU A 42 14.79 -4.68 20.71
CA GLU A 42 13.36 -4.81 20.50
C GLU A 42 13.06 -4.71 19.00
N GLY A 43 12.83 -5.87 18.36
CA GLY A 43 12.28 -5.90 17.02
C GLY A 43 10.79 -5.54 17.07
N GLN A 44 10.42 -4.36 16.62
CA GLN A 44 9.01 -4.01 16.45
C GLN A 44 8.51 -4.56 15.11
N ALA A 45 7.51 -5.42 15.16
CA ALA A 45 6.79 -5.81 13.95
C ALA A 45 5.90 -4.63 13.50
N GLN A 46 6.18 -4.07 12.34
CA GLN A 46 5.34 -3.02 11.77
C GLN A 46 4.08 -3.65 11.17
N ALA A 47 2.91 -3.10 11.50
CA ALA A 47 1.66 -3.53 10.89
C ALA A 47 1.67 -3.28 9.37
N LEU A 48 1.00 -4.15 8.61
CA LEU A 48 0.75 -3.90 7.19
C LEU A 48 0.07 -2.54 7.01
N PRO A 49 0.39 -1.80 5.95
CA PRO A 49 -0.27 -0.53 5.69
C PRO A 49 -1.77 -0.75 5.48
N ALA A 50 -2.58 0.14 6.02
CA ALA A 50 -4.01 0.15 5.74
C ALA A 50 -4.25 0.45 4.25
N ALA A 51 -5.37 -0.02 3.70
CA ALA A 51 -5.80 0.41 2.38
C ALA A 51 -6.03 1.93 2.38
N PRO A 52 -5.61 2.67 1.33
CA PRO A 52 -5.92 4.09 1.22
C PRO A 52 -7.43 4.33 1.27
N ALA A 53 -7.86 5.37 1.98
CA ALA A 53 -9.26 5.77 2.08
C ALA A 53 -9.49 7.07 1.31
N GLY A 54 -10.75 7.37 0.99
CA GLY A 54 -11.14 8.62 0.36
C GLY A 54 -10.58 8.76 -1.06
N VAL A 55 -10.47 7.67 -1.80
CA VAL A 55 -10.04 7.72 -3.20
C VAL A 55 -11.09 8.44 -4.03
N ALA A 56 -10.70 9.56 -4.59
CA ALA A 56 -11.55 10.41 -5.42
C ALA A 56 -10.86 10.66 -6.77
N ALA A 57 -11.60 10.52 -7.84
CA ALA A 57 -11.18 10.90 -9.18
C ALA A 57 -11.87 12.20 -9.58
N ALA A 58 -11.16 13.11 -10.22
CA ALA A 58 -11.67 14.39 -10.69
C ALA A 58 -11.12 14.72 -12.07
N CYS A 59 -11.96 15.30 -12.93
CA CYS A 59 -11.49 15.84 -14.21
C CYS A 59 -10.47 16.95 -13.98
N ASN A 60 -9.27 16.80 -14.52
CA ASN A 60 -8.22 17.81 -14.36
C ASN A 60 -8.57 19.13 -15.04
N SER A 61 -9.04 19.06 -16.29
CA SER A 61 -9.50 20.21 -17.05
C SER A 61 -10.57 19.76 -18.05
N PRO A 62 -11.85 19.80 -17.67
CA PRO A 62 -12.93 19.15 -18.43
C PRO A 62 -13.01 19.56 -19.91
N THR A 63 -12.68 20.82 -20.20
CA THR A 63 -12.81 21.40 -21.55
C THR A 63 -11.54 21.33 -22.39
N THR A 64 -10.37 21.10 -21.78
CA THR A 64 -9.08 21.20 -22.47
C THR A 64 -8.24 19.93 -22.42
N SER A 65 -8.54 19.00 -21.49
CA SER A 65 -7.74 17.78 -21.36
C SER A 65 -8.60 16.53 -21.15
N LYS A 66 -8.03 15.39 -21.51
CA LYS A 66 -8.56 14.05 -21.25
C LYS A 66 -7.79 13.37 -20.14
N THR A 67 -7.51 14.12 -19.07
CA THR A 67 -6.76 13.63 -17.91
C THR A 67 -7.62 13.66 -16.66
N ILE A 68 -7.38 12.74 -15.76
CA ILE A 68 -8.08 12.60 -14.49
C ILE A 68 -7.05 12.73 -13.37
N ASN A 69 -7.39 13.57 -12.38
CA ASN A 69 -6.66 13.64 -11.12
C ASN A 69 -7.27 12.64 -10.14
N VAL A 70 -6.45 11.78 -9.57
CA VAL A 70 -6.83 10.85 -8.51
C VAL A 70 -6.14 11.28 -7.23
N ALA A 71 -6.90 11.45 -6.16
CA ALA A 71 -6.40 11.81 -4.84
C ALA A 71 -6.93 10.85 -3.78
N TRP A 72 -6.20 10.69 -2.68
CA TRP A 72 -6.55 9.81 -1.57
C TRP A 72 -5.99 10.33 -0.25
N ASN A 73 -6.48 9.79 0.86
CA ASN A 73 -5.93 10.10 2.17
C ASN A 73 -4.55 9.45 2.35
N THR A 74 -3.63 10.16 2.97
CA THR A 74 -2.31 9.62 3.31
C THR A 74 -2.44 8.42 4.26
N VAL A 75 -1.62 7.40 4.02
CA VAL A 75 -1.52 6.22 4.87
C VAL A 75 -0.25 6.34 5.72
N ALA A 76 -0.38 6.13 7.03
CA ALA A 76 0.76 6.20 7.94
C ALA A 76 1.85 5.21 7.51
N HIS A 77 3.10 5.69 7.53
CA HIS A 77 4.29 4.93 7.15
C HIS A 77 4.36 4.47 5.68
N ALA A 78 3.37 4.78 4.84
CA ALA A 78 3.47 4.49 3.41
C ALA A 78 4.64 5.27 2.79
N THR A 79 5.45 4.57 2.03
CA THR A 79 6.58 5.15 1.29
C THR A 79 6.21 5.45 -0.16
N THR A 80 5.34 4.62 -0.72
CA THR A 80 4.85 4.77 -2.10
C THR A 80 3.41 4.27 -2.21
N TYR A 81 2.77 4.64 -3.33
CA TYR A 81 1.44 4.18 -3.71
C TYR A 81 1.48 3.62 -5.13
N SER A 82 0.55 2.72 -5.42
CA SER A 82 0.27 2.27 -6.78
C SER A 82 -1.18 2.56 -7.10
N VAL A 83 -1.42 3.15 -8.26
CA VAL A 83 -2.75 3.50 -8.78
C VAL A 83 -3.12 2.50 -9.85
N TYR A 84 -4.34 2.00 -9.77
CA TYR A 84 -4.90 1.05 -10.72
C TYR A 84 -6.15 1.65 -11.34
N ASP A 85 -6.44 1.31 -12.59
CA ASP A 85 -7.64 1.73 -13.28
C ASP A 85 -8.44 0.54 -13.82
N SER A 86 -9.75 0.72 -13.89
CA SER A 86 -10.69 -0.16 -14.57
C SER A 86 -11.50 0.65 -15.57
N THR A 87 -11.75 0.07 -16.75
CA THR A 87 -12.57 0.65 -17.80
C THR A 87 -13.92 -0.04 -17.95
N THR A 88 -14.25 -1.00 -17.08
CA THR A 88 -15.46 -1.80 -17.15
C THR A 88 -16.48 -1.44 -16.08
N SER A 89 -16.06 -1.38 -14.82
CA SER A 89 -16.94 -1.02 -13.69
C SER A 89 -16.12 -0.80 -12.42
N SER A 90 -16.76 -0.29 -11.38
CA SER A 90 -16.16 -0.15 -10.04
C SER A 90 -15.80 -1.49 -9.36
N THR A 91 -16.33 -2.60 -9.85
CA THR A 91 -16.04 -3.97 -9.38
C THR A 91 -15.36 -4.82 -10.46
N GLY A 92 -14.90 -4.17 -11.54
CA GLY A 92 -14.26 -4.84 -12.66
C GLY A 92 -12.81 -5.25 -12.37
N THR A 93 -12.14 -5.72 -13.42
CA THR A 93 -10.71 -5.99 -13.35
C THR A 93 -9.94 -4.68 -13.41
N TYR A 94 -8.99 -4.51 -12.49
CA TYR A 94 -8.10 -3.36 -12.41
C TYR A 94 -6.72 -3.70 -12.98
N SER A 95 -6.14 -2.74 -13.70
CA SER A 95 -4.79 -2.80 -14.25
C SER A 95 -3.93 -1.71 -13.64
N LEU A 96 -2.63 -1.95 -13.50
CA LEU A 96 -1.70 -0.95 -12.96
C LEU A 96 -1.58 0.23 -13.91
N ALA A 97 -2.02 1.41 -13.47
CA ALA A 97 -1.89 2.67 -14.20
C ALA A 97 -0.60 3.42 -13.84
N ALA A 98 -0.22 3.39 -12.56
CA ALA A 98 1.04 3.99 -12.09
C ALA A 98 1.54 3.29 -10.82
N GLY A 99 2.85 3.10 -10.71
CA GLY A 99 3.52 2.60 -9.52
C GLY A 99 4.56 3.58 -9.00
N GLY A 100 4.94 3.44 -7.71
CA GLY A 100 5.99 4.26 -7.10
C GLY A 100 5.61 5.73 -6.88
N VAL A 101 4.33 6.05 -6.80
CA VAL A 101 3.84 7.41 -6.50
C VAL A 101 4.17 7.75 -5.06
N THR A 102 4.88 8.84 -4.81
CA THR A 102 5.34 9.25 -3.48
C THR A 102 4.43 10.29 -2.81
N THR A 103 3.43 10.79 -3.54
CA THR A 103 2.43 11.75 -3.06
C THR A 103 1.08 11.05 -2.90
N ASN A 104 0.14 11.70 -2.25
CA ASN A 104 -1.24 11.23 -2.10
C ASN A 104 -2.17 11.68 -3.24
N ALA A 105 -1.59 12.01 -4.38
CA ALA A 105 -2.31 12.37 -5.61
C ALA A 105 -1.50 11.97 -6.83
N TRP A 106 -2.21 11.70 -7.93
CA TRP A 106 -1.64 11.34 -9.22
C TRP A 106 -2.54 11.86 -10.35
N THR A 107 -1.92 12.27 -11.44
CA THR A 107 -2.64 12.69 -12.65
C THR A 107 -2.38 11.67 -13.76
N SER A 108 -3.43 11.18 -14.39
CA SER A 108 -3.31 10.26 -15.51
C SER A 108 -2.62 10.92 -16.71
N GLY A 109 -2.03 10.11 -17.58
CA GLY A 109 -1.76 10.51 -18.95
C GLY A 109 -3.06 10.82 -19.71
N THR A 110 -2.94 11.16 -20.98
CA THR A 110 -4.11 11.35 -21.86
C THR A 110 -4.84 10.02 -22.04
N LEU A 111 -6.09 9.98 -21.63
CA LEU A 111 -6.93 8.79 -21.67
C LEU A 111 -7.73 8.73 -22.99
N SER A 112 -8.08 7.52 -23.41
CA SER A 112 -9.01 7.26 -24.50
C SER A 112 -10.45 7.51 -24.06
N LYS A 113 -11.39 7.65 -25.01
CA LYS A 113 -12.82 7.70 -24.72
C LYS A 113 -13.23 6.44 -23.95
N GLY A 114 -13.92 6.61 -22.81
CA GLY A 114 -14.38 5.52 -21.96
C GLY A 114 -14.73 6.00 -20.57
N ASN A 115 -15.19 5.06 -19.75
CA ASN A 115 -15.44 5.26 -18.33
C ASN A 115 -14.27 4.69 -17.55
N TYR A 116 -13.92 5.33 -16.44
CA TYR A 116 -12.77 5.00 -15.62
C TYR A 116 -13.14 5.00 -14.14
N TRP A 117 -12.64 4.00 -13.42
CA TRP A 117 -12.66 3.88 -11.97
C TRP A 117 -11.24 3.63 -11.50
N PHE A 118 -10.88 4.14 -10.33
CA PHE A 118 -9.53 4.02 -9.80
C PHE A 118 -9.54 3.40 -8.40
N GLU A 119 -8.56 2.56 -8.14
CA GLU A 119 -8.22 2.03 -6.83
C GLU A 119 -6.74 2.29 -6.54
N VAL A 120 -6.39 2.33 -5.26
CA VAL A 120 -5.03 2.64 -4.83
C VAL A 120 -4.57 1.64 -3.77
N THR A 121 -3.30 1.24 -3.83
CA THR A 121 -2.62 0.53 -2.75
C THR A 121 -1.52 1.39 -2.15
N ALA A 122 -1.25 1.21 -0.86
CA ALA A 122 -0.12 1.81 -0.16
C ALA A 122 0.98 0.76 0.05
N SER A 123 2.25 1.15 -0.06
CA SER A 123 3.38 0.27 0.18
C SER A 123 4.34 0.85 1.21
N ILE A 124 4.95 -0.02 2.01
CA ILE A 124 6.06 0.29 2.92
C ILE A 124 7.30 -0.43 2.39
N GLY A 125 8.27 0.34 1.94
CA GLY A 125 9.44 -0.21 1.25
C GLY A 125 9.04 -0.94 -0.04
N SER A 126 9.77 -2.00 -0.39
CA SER A 126 9.55 -2.79 -1.61
C SER A 126 8.73 -4.06 -1.40
N SER A 127 8.42 -4.43 -0.15
CA SER A 127 7.92 -5.78 0.19
C SER A 127 6.53 -5.81 0.82
N TRP A 128 6.02 -4.69 1.31
CA TRP A 128 4.76 -4.63 2.05
C TRP A 128 3.77 -3.73 1.34
N ALA A 129 2.68 -4.30 0.87
CA ALA A 129 1.60 -3.56 0.24
C ALA A 129 0.27 -3.80 0.97
N SER A 130 -0.58 -2.78 1.01
CA SER A 130 -1.97 -2.89 1.48
C SER A 130 -2.83 -3.68 0.51
N THR A 131 -4.04 -4.04 0.92
CA THR A 131 -5.13 -4.35 0.00
C THR A 131 -5.47 -3.11 -0.83
N MET A 132 -6.19 -3.30 -1.94
CA MET A 132 -6.75 -2.19 -2.72
C MET A 132 -7.77 -1.40 -1.89
N SER A 133 -7.87 -0.12 -2.17
CA SER A 133 -8.91 0.77 -1.64
C SER A 133 -10.29 0.40 -2.17
N SER A 134 -11.33 1.06 -1.67
CA SER A 134 -12.58 1.16 -2.40
C SER A 134 -12.35 1.94 -3.70
N ALA A 135 -13.14 1.61 -4.72
CA ALA A 135 -13.09 2.30 -6.00
C ALA A 135 -13.50 3.78 -5.88
N SER A 136 -12.92 4.64 -6.71
CA SER A 136 -13.41 6.02 -6.91
C SER A 136 -14.81 6.04 -7.52
N GLY A 137 -15.44 7.20 -7.53
CA GLY A 137 -16.57 7.49 -8.42
C GLY A 137 -16.16 7.33 -9.89
N GLU A 138 -17.15 7.16 -10.76
CA GLU A 138 -16.94 7.08 -12.19
C GLU A 138 -16.42 8.42 -12.75
N SER A 139 -15.54 8.36 -13.72
CA SER A 139 -15.12 9.50 -14.54
C SER A 139 -15.21 9.12 -16.01
N THR A 140 -15.89 9.91 -16.80
CA THR A 140 -16.12 9.64 -18.23
C THR A 140 -15.24 10.54 -19.09
N ILE A 141 -14.44 9.95 -19.98
CA ILE A 141 -13.68 10.65 -21.01
C ILE A 141 -14.45 10.60 -22.34
N ASN A 142 -14.70 11.76 -22.91
CA ASN A 142 -15.41 11.94 -24.17
C ASN A 142 -14.46 12.19 -25.35
N ALA A 143 -14.94 11.90 -26.56
CA ALA A 143 -14.21 12.22 -27.78
C ALA A 143 -14.23 13.73 -28.08
N LYS A 144 -15.30 14.44 -27.67
CA LYS A 144 -15.55 15.85 -27.91
C LYS A 144 -15.73 16.60 -26.59
N ASN A 145 -15.58 17.91 -26.61
CA ASN A 145 -15.80 18.80 -25.49
C ASN A 145 -17.24 18.75 -24.95
N PRO A 146 -17.46 18.62 -23.61
CA PRO A 146 -16.45 18.49 -22.58
C PRO A 146 -15.73 17.13 -22.66
N PHE A 147 -14.38 17.17 -22.63
CA PHE A 147 -13.56 15.97 -22.77
C PHE A 147 -13.62 15.04 -21.57
N CYS A 148 -13.89 15.58 -20.38
CA CYS A 148 -14.03 14.81 -19.16
C CYS A 148 -15.29 15.26 -18.41
N VAL A 149 -16.05 14.29 -17.92
CA VAL A 149 -17.30 14.50 -17.15
C VAL A 149 -17.29 13.59 -15.94
N GLN A 150 -17.81 14.08 -14.84
CA GLN A 150 -18.12 13.29 -13.65
C GLN A 150 -19.64 13.31 -13.44
N PRO A 151 -20.25 12.18 -13.04
CA PRO A 151 -21.66 12.11 -12.72
C PRO A 151 -22.01 12.91 -11.47
#